data_78b2ed728a9e8668a70afae655d3e4c1
#
_entry.id   78b2ed728a9e8668a70afae655d3e4c1
#
_cell.length_a   1.000
_cell.length_b   1.000
_cell.length_c   1.000
_cell.angle_alpha   90.00
_cell.angle_beta   90.00
_cell.angle_gamma   90.00
#
_symmetry.space_group_name_H-M   'P 1'
#
loop_
_entity.id
_entity.type
_entity.pdbx_description
1 polymer ?
#
loop_
_entity_poly.entity_id
_entity_poly.type
_entity_poly.pdbx_seq_one_letter_code
_entity_poly.pdbx_strand_id
1 'polypeptide(L)'
;VATFGLKPGKKWTDEWIEIENTVDNVTVNILAAGITGQIRGFNLDDFRPDLIVADDILTEENAATEAGREKMEALFYGGLVNSLVAETEAPWAQIVLAQTPMVGTDLAMKAVSDPDWNSAVYGCFDENGKSRWEAKFPTEKLQLARKNAIISGRYKLRAREKECKIV
;
A
#
# COMPACT_ATOMS: atom_id res chain seq x y z
N VAL A 1 -13.64 -22.51 -1.33
CA VAL A 1 -13.40 -22.29 -2.75
C VAL A 1 -14.62 -22.78 -3.55
N ALA A 2 -15.13 -23.99 -3.29
CA ALA A 2 -16.33 -24.52 -3.97
C ALA A 2 -17.59 -23.65 -3.78
N THR A 3 -17.72 -22.94 -2.65
CA THR A 3 -18.90 -22.12 -2.31
C THR A 3 -19.07 -20.91 -3.25
N PHE A 4 -17.98 -20.42 -3.84
CA PHE A 4 -18.01 -19.24 -4.73
C PHE A 4 -17.77 -19.59 -6.20
N GLY A 5 -17.74 -20.89 -6.55
CA GLY A 5 -17.45 -21.31 -7.92
C GLY A 5 -16.01 -21.00 -8.39
N LEU A 6 -15.09 -20.73 -7.46
CA LEU A 6 -13.69 -20.40 -7.77
C LEU A 6 -12.84 -21.66 -7.84
N LYS A 7 -11.98 -21.76 -8.84
CA LYS A 7 -10.96 -22.80 -8.99
C LYS A 7 -9.64 -22.23 -9.50
N PRO A 8 -8.49 -22.91 -9.25
CA PRO A 8 -7.23 -22.54 -9.85
C PRO A 8 -7.30 -22.60 -11.38
N GLY A 9 -6.76 -21.58 -12.03
CA GLY A 9 -6.57 -21.56 -13.48
C GLY A 9 -5.29 -22.30 -13.89
N LYS A 10 -4.82 -22.02 -15.09
CA LYS A 10 -3.65 -22.68 -15.68
C LYS A 10 -2.33 -22.22 -15.07
N LYS A 11 -2.25 -20.99 -14.58
CA LYS A 11 -1.06 -20.40 -13.95
C LYS A 11 -1.25 -20.33 -12.45
N TRP A 12 -0.29 -20.92 -11.72
CA TRP A 12 -0.28 -20.90 -10.26
C TRP A 12 1.17 -20.91 -9.79
N THR A 13 1.79 -19.74 -9.75
CA THR A 13 3.19 -19.51 -9.35
C THR A 13 3.25 -18.49 -8.22
N ASP A 14 4.44 -18.23 -7.68
CA ASP A 14 4.64 -17.21 -6.63
C ASP A 14 4.41 -15.78 -7.13
N GLU A 15 4.53 -15.54 -8.44
CA GLU A 15 4.39 -14.21 -9.04
C GLU A 15 3.09 -14.03 -9.82
N TRP A 16 2.46 -15.13 -10.28
CA TRP A 16 1.27 -15.08 -11.09
C TRP A 16 0.29 -16.19 -10.74
N ILE A 17 -0.92 -15.78 -10.36
CA ILE A 17 -2.03 -16.67 -10.02
C ILE A 17 -3.20 -16.36 -10.96
N GLU A 18 -3.73 -17.39 -11.59
CA GLU A 18 -5.00 -17.35 -12.30
C GLU A 18 -6.11 -17.99 -11.46
N ILE A 19 -7.23 -17.29 -11.31
CA ILE A 19 -8.43 -17.79 -10.65
C ILE A 19 -9.57 -17.79 -11.65
N GLU A 20 -10.12 -18.96 -11.94
CA GLU A 20 -11.31 -19.07 -12.77
C GLU A 20 -12.56 -19.03 -11.90
N ASN A 21 -13.45 -18.08 -12.19
CA ASN A 21 -14.80 -18.05 -11.64
C ASN A 21 -15.72 -18.79 -12.62
N THR A 22 -16.17 -19.99 -12.21
CA THR A 22 -17.00 -20.85 -13.06
C THR A 22 -18.48 -20.45 -13.09
N VAL A 23 -18.90 -19.54 -12.21
CA VAL A 23 -20.27 -19.00 -12.20
C VAL A 23 -20.42 -17.92 -13.25
N ASP A 24 -19.48 -16.98 -13.29
CA ASP A 24 -19.51 -15.82 -14.18
C ASP A 24 -18.71 -16.04 -15.48
N ASN A 25 -18.01 -17.18 -15.57
CA ASN A 25 -17.11 -17.53 -16.68
C ASN A 25 -16.02 -16.45 -16.94
N VAL A 26 -15.43 -15.98 -15.86
CA VAL A 26 -14.40 -14.94 -15.87
C VAL A 26 -13.10 -15.50 -15.27
N THR A 27 -11.95 -15.12 -15.83
CA THR A 27 -10.63 -15.39 -15.26
C THR A 27 -10.07 -14.12 -14.64
N VAL A 28 -9.69 -14.21 -13.37
CA VAL A 28 -8.98 -13.15 -12.65
C VAL A 28 -7.50 -13.49 -12.61
N ASN A 29 -6.67 -12.54 -13.01
CA ASN A 29 -5.22 -12.65 -12.94
C ASN A 29 -4.71 -11.79 -11.78
N ILE A 30 -3.89 -12.37 -10.91
CA ILE A 30 -3.22 -11.68 -9.81
C ILE A 30 -1.72 -11.79 -10.05
N LEU A 31 -1.03 -10.65 -10.12
CA LEU A 31 0.42 -10.59 -10.27
C LEU A 31 1.03 -9.92 -9.06
N ALA A 32 2.12 -10.49 -8.56
CA ALA A 32 2.95 -9.92 -7.52
C ALA A 32 4.28 -9.44 -8.12
N ALA A 33 4.66 -8.20 -7.81
CA ALA A 33 5.90 -7.60 -8.29
C ALA A 33 6.50 -6.61 -7.29
N GLY A 34 7.83 -6.53 -7.24
CA GLY A 34 8.51 -5.47 -6.52
C GLY A 34 8.45 -4.15 -7.29
N ILE A 35 8.30 -3.02 -6.59
CA ILE A 35 8.20 -1.70 -7.22
C ILE A 35 9.42 -1.29 -8.05
N THR A 36 10.59 -1.87 -7.76
CA THR A 36 11.83 -1.63 -8.53
C THR A 36 11.99 -2.58 -9.71
N GLY A 37 11.10 -3.55 -9.87
CA GLY A 37 11.07 -4.49 -10.99
C GLY A 37 10.59 -3.84 -12.29
N GLN A 38 10.42 -4.62 -13.33
CA GLN A 38 9.84 -4.18 -14.60
C GLN A 38 8.33 -3.94 -14.46
N ILE A 39 7.93 -2.87 -13.78
CA ILE A 39 6.52 -2.47 -13.67
C ILE A 39 6.01 -1.94 -15.02
N ARG A 40 6.90 -1.34 -15.82
CA ARG A 40 6.57 -0.91 -17.18
C ARG A 40 6.48 -2.12 -18.08
N GLY A 41 5.28 -2.46 -18.50
CA GLY A 41 5.03 -3.56 -19.43
C GLY A 41 4.32 -4.77 -18.80
N PHE A 42 3.69 -4.63 -17.64
CA PHE A 42 2.66 -5.55 -17.23
C PHE A 42 1.48 -5.44 -18.22
N ASN A 43 1.73 -5.98 -19.39
CA ASN A 43 0.73 -6.18 -20.42
C ASN A 43 0.51 -7.68 -20.51
N LEU A 44 -0.50 -8.16 -19.83
CA LEU A 44 -0.93 -9.54 -19.88
C LEU A 44 -1.86 -9.69 -21.10
N ASP A 45 -1.32 -10.21 -22.20
CA ASP A 45 -2.13 -10.46 -23.40
C ASP A 45 -2.93 -9.22 -23.85
N ASP A 46 -2.30 -8.02 -23.82
CA ASP A 46 -2.87 -6.70 -24.10
C ASP A 46 -3.82 -6.13 -23.02
N PHE A 47 -3.94 -6.76 -21.86
CA PHE A 47 -4.74 -6.23 -20.74
C PHE A 47 -3.87 -5.47 -19.73
N ARG A 48 -4.34 -4.29 -19.35
CA ARG A 48 -3.79 -3.51 -18.24
C ARG A 48 -4.52 -3.88 -16.94
N PRO A 49 -3.86 -3.78 -15.77
CA PRO A 49 -4.55 -4.01 -14.50
C PRO A 49 -5.67 -2.98 -14.28
N ASP A 50 -6.77 -3.43 -13.76
CA ASP A 50 -7.90 -2.61 -13.30
C ASP A 50 -7.89 -2.38 -11.79
N LEU A 51 -7.08 -3.14 -11.05
CA LEU A 51 -6.79 -2.94 -9.64
C LEU A 51 -5.29 -3.06 -9.39
N ILE A 52 -4.71 -2.04 -8.76
CA ILE A 52 -3.33 -2.06 -8.27
C ILE A 52 -3.35 -1.89 -6.75
N VAL A 53 -2.72 -2.81 -6.04
CA VAL A 53 -2.49 -2.69 -4.60
C VAL A 53 -1.01 -2.48 -4.38
N ALA A 54 -0.62 -1.26 -4.00
CA ALA A 54 0.74 -0.91 -3.62
C ALA A 54 0.85 -1.02 -2.09
N ASP A 55 1.40 -2.14 -1.64
CA ASP A 55 1.51 -2.46 -0.22
C ASP A 55 2.95 -2.28 0.26
N ASP A 56 3.13 -1.41 1.25
CA ASP A 56 4.39 -1.15 1.97
C ASP A 56 5.61 -0.91 1.05
N ILE A 57 5.41 -0.11 -0.01
CA ILE A 57 6.44 0.16 -1.04
C ILE A 57 7.55 1.09 -0.57
N LEU A 58 7.32 1.85 0.52
CA LEU A 58 8.34 2.71 1.13
C LEU A 58 9.09 1.96 2.21
N THR A 59 10.42 2.06 2.18
CA THR A 59 11.32 1.56 3.20
C THR A 59 12.08 2.71 3.86
N GLU A 60 12.71 2.46 5.01
CA GLU A 60 13.59 3.47 5.63
C GLU A 60 14.69 3.92 4.68
N GLU A 61 15.26 2.99 3.90
CA GLU A 61 16.35 3.27 2.98
C GLU A 61 15.91 4.20 1.84
N ASN A 62 14.81 3.88 1.16
CA ASN A 62 14.35 4.67 0.02
C ASN A 62 13.69 6.00 0.42
N ALA A 63 13.23 6.13 1.66
CA ALA A 63 12.68 7.36 2.21
C ALA A 63 13.73 8.26 2.89
N ALA A 64 14.93 7.76 3.19
CA ALA A 64 15.95 8.47 3.95
C ALA A 64 16.44 9.75 3.26
N THR A 65 16.61 9.72 1.94
CA THR A 65 17.12 10.83 1.14
C THR A 65 16.04 11.43 0.25
N GLU A 66 16.20 12.70 -0.12
CA GLU A 66 15.31 13.38 -1.06
C GLU A 66 15.30 12.66 -2.41
N ALA A 67 16.46 12.34 -2.95
CA ALA A 67 16.59 11.60 -4.21
C ALA A 67 15.92 10.21 -4.16
N GLY A 68 15.97 9.54 -3.00
CA GLY A 68 15.26 8.26 -2.81
C GLY A 68 13.75 8.43 -2.87
N ARG A 69 13.22 9.48 -2.22
CA ARG A 69 11.78 9.80 -2.24
C ARG A 69 11.30 10.18 -3.65
N GLU A 70 12.04 11.04 -4.34
CA GLU A 70 11.76 11.43 -5.73
C GLU A 70 11.77 10.22 -6.67
N LYS A 71 12.72 9.30 -6.50
CA LYS A 71 12.77 8.04 -7.25
C LYS A 71 11.52 7.20 -7.01
N MET A 72 11.08 7.07 -5.74
CA MET A 72 9.86 6.30 -5.41
C MET A 72 8.61 6.95 -5.99
N GLU A 73 8.49 8.26 -5.96
CA GLU A 73 7.40 8.98 -6.62
C GLU A 73 7.39 8.78 -8.14
N ALA A 74 8.56 8.86 -8.76
CA ALA A 74 8.69 8.62 -10.20
C ALA A 74 8.31 7.18 -10.58
N LEU A 75 8.66 6.19 -9.77
CA LEU A 75 8.25 4.80 -9.97
C LEU A 75 6.75 4.61 -9.77
N PHE A 76 6.19 5.23 -8.75
CA PHE A 76 4.77 5.13 -8.43
C PHE A 76 3.92 5.82 -9.50
N TYR A 77 4.06 7.11 -9.68
CA TYR A 77 3.24 7.87 -10.65
C TYR A 77 3.63 7.57 -12.10
N GLY A 78 4.93 7.54 -12.42
CA GLY A 78 5.43 7.28 -13.76
C GLY A 78 5.40 5.82 -14.19
N GLY A 79 5.31 4.90 -13.26
CA GLY A 79 5.26 3.46 -13.49
C GLY A 79 3.88 2.88 -13.20
N LEU A 80 3.54 2.74 -11.91
CA LEU A 80 2.32 2.05 -11.47
C LEU A 80 1.03 2.75 -11.93
N VAL A 81 0.89 4.04 -11.65
CA VAL A 81 -0.32 4.79 -12.01
C VAL A 81 -0.55 4.74 -13.53
N ASN A 82 0.50 4.92 -14.30
CA ASN A 82 0.42 4.86 -15.77
C ASN A 82 0.23 3.45 -16.33
N SER A 83 0.36 2.39 -15.53
CA SER A 83 0.06 1.03 -15.97
C SER A 83 -1.41 0.66 -15.79
N LEU A 84 -2.17 1.42 -15.00
CA LEU A 84 -3.59 1.19 -14.81
C LEU A 84 -4.34 1.31 -16.15
N VAL A 85 -5.38 0.53 -16.32
CA VAL A 85 -6.28 0.66 -17.47
C VAL A 85 -6.95 2.05 -17.47
N ALA A 86 -7.23 2.58 -18.66
CA ALA A 86 -7.86 3.89 -18.75
C ALA A 86 -9.30 3.86 -18.19
N GLU A 87 -9.72 4.94 -17.51
CA GLU A 87 -11.07 5.08 -16.95
C GLU A 87 -12.16 4.91 -18.01
N THR A 88 -11.88 5.28 -19.25
CA THR A 88 -12.79 5.09 -20.38
C THR A 88 -13.04 3.63 -20.73
N GLU A 89 -12.11 2.73 -20.40
CA GLU A 89 -12.21 1.29 -20.64
C GLU A 89 -12.74 0.57 -19.40
N ALA A 90 -12.30 0.99 -18.21
CA ALA A 90 -12.71 0.43 -16.92
C ALA A 90 -12.97 1.54 -15.88
N PRO A 91 -14.20 2.06 -15.81
CA PRO A 91 -14.56 3.13 -14.84
C PRO A 91 -14.39 2.73 -13.37
N TRP A 92 -14.25 1.43 -13.08
CA TRP A 92 -13.99 0.90 -11.74
C TRP A 92 -12.51 0.76 -11.42
N ALA A 93 -11.62 1.04 -12.37
CA ALA A 93 -10.18 0.91 -12.17
C ALA A 93 -9.69 1.79 -11.02
N GLN A 94 -8.86 1.23 -10.15
CA GLN A 94 -8.41 1.94 -8.96
C GLN A 94 -7.01 1.50 -8.51
N ILE A 95 -6.37 2.39 -7.77
CA ILE A 95 -5.13 2.12 -7.04
C ILE A 95 -5.40 2.24 -5.55
N VAL A 96 -4.93 1.26 -4.79
CA VAL A 96 -4.90 1.28 -3.33
C VAL A 96 -3.44 1.40 -2.89
N LEU A 97 -3.12 2.44 -2.13
CA LEU A 97 -1.82 2.60 -1.49
C LEU A 97 -1.97 2.33 0.01
N ALA A 98 -1.50 1.17 0.46
CA ALA A 98 -1.43 0.82 1.87
C ALA A 98 0.01 1.03 2.36
N GLN A 99 0.27 2.06 3.18
CA GLN A 99 1.63 2.45 3.49
C GLN A 99 1.77 3.05 4.89
N THR A 100 2.83 2.67 5.58
CA THR A 100 3.29 3.38 6.78
C THR A 100 4.19 4.54 6.37
N PRO A 101 3.85 5.80 6.70
CA PRO A 101 4.72 6.94 6.40
C PRO A 101 6.07 6.83 7.12
N MET A 102 7.15 7.02 6.38
CA MET A 102 8.53 7.01 6.92
C MET A 102 9.00 8.41 7.28
N VAL A 103 8.69 9.40 6.44
CA VAL A 103 9.00 10.81 6.67
C VAL A 103 7.84 11.71 6.25
N GLY A 104 7.77 12.94 6.81
CA GLY A 104 6.65 13.87 6.56
C GLY A 104 6.50 14.36 5.12
N THR A 105 7.46 14.06 4.26
CA THR A 105 7.51 14.49 2.86
C THR A 105 7.59 13.31 1.89
N ASP A 106 7.29 12.10 2.35
CA ASP A 106 7.27 10.93 1.49
C ASP A 106 5.96 10.81 0.68
N LEU A 107 5.93 9.84 -0.21
CA LEU A 107 4.80 9.58 -1.09
C LEU A 107 3.47 9.41 -0.33
N ALA A 108 3.49 8.67 0.80
CA ALA A 108 2.29 8.45 1.59
C ALA A 108 1.72 9.74 2.18
N MET A 109 2.58 10.61 2.72
CA MET A 109 2.14 11.91 3.26
C MET A 109 1.70 12.88 2.17
N LYS A 110 2.31 12.81 0.98
CA LYS A 110 1.85 13.57 -0.18
C LYS A 110 0.47 13.11 -0.63
N ALA A 111 0.24 11.79 -0.75
CA ALA A 111 -1.06 11.23 -1.09
C ALA A 111 -2.16 11.64 -0.08
N VAL A 112 -1.84 11.68 1.23
CA VAL A 112 -2.80 12.18 2.26
C VAL A 112 -3.20 13.64 2.03
N SER A 113 -2.30 14.45 1.50
CA SER A 113 -2.52 15.89 1.31
C SER A 113 -3.08 16.22 -0.07
N ASP A 114 -3.14 15.25 -0.96
CA ASP A 114 -3.60 15.39 -2.33
C ASP A 114 -5.14 15.20 -2.39
N PRO A 115 -5.91 16.19 -2.90
CA PRO A 115 -7.36 16.11 -2.98
C PRO A 115 -7.87 15.03 -3.95
N ASP A 116 -7.02 14.56 -4.86
CA ASP A 116 -7.39 13.50 -5.80
C ASP A 116 -7.35 12.11 -5.16
N TRP A 117 -6.85 12.01 -3.93
CA TRP A 117 -6.81 10.77 -3.16
C TRP A 117 -7.88 10.72 -2.07
N ASN A 118 -8.63 9.62 -2.04
CA ASN A 118 -9.50 9.33 -0.91
C ASN A 118 -8.68 8.63 0.19
N SER A 119 -8.22 9.40 1.16
CA SER A 119 -7.25 8.97 2.16
C SER A 119 -7.87 8.72 3.53
N ALA A 120 -7.44 7.65 4.20
CA ALA A 120 -7.75 7.34 5.59
C ALA A 120 -6.46 7.13 6.40
N VAL A 121 -6.34 7.82 7.54
CA VAL A 121 -5.15 7.73 8.40
C VAL A 121 -5.51 7.09 9.72
N TYR A 122 -4.86 5.98 10.05
CA TYR A 122 -5.06 5.24 11.28
C TYR A 122 -3.83 5.35 12.18
N GLY A 123 -3.91 6.10 13.27
CA GLY A 123 -2.89 6.12 14.31
C GLY A 123 -3.00 4.93 15.26
N CYS A 124 -1.97 4.66 16.05
CA CYS A 124 -2.00 3.62 17.08
C CYS A 124 -2.93 3.95 18.24
N PHE A 125 -3.28 5.21 18.42
CA PHE A 125 -4.26 5.68 19.41
C PHE A 125 -5.59 6.05 18.74
N ASP A 126 -6.68 5.81 19.43
CA ASP A 126 -7.99 6.35 19.08
C ASP A 126 -8.11 7.82 19.53
N GLU A 127 -9.26 8.44 19.29
CA GLU A 127 -9.61 9.79 19.69
C GLU A 127 -9.61 10.02 21.22
N ASN A 128 -9.74 8.94 22.02
CA ASN A 128 -9.71 8.98 23.48
C ASN A 128 -8.29 8.73 24.03
N GLY A 129 -7.28 8.56 23.16
CA GLY A 129 -5.91 8.27 23.54
C GLY A 129 -5.68 6.83 24.01
N LYS A 130 -6.60 5.90 23.69
CA LYS A 130 -6.45 4.47 23.94
C LYS A 130 -5.85 3.78 22.73
N SER A 131 -5.13 2.71 22.97
CA SER A 131 -4.61 1.87 21.90
C SER A 131 -5.72 1.29 21.04
N ARG A 132 -5.59 1.40 19.72
CA ARG A 132 -6.52 0.73 18.78
C ARG A 132 -6.34 -0.78 18.76
N TRP A 133 -5.25 -1.29 19.30
CA TRP A 133 -4.97 -2.72 19.40
C TRP A 133 -4.42 -3.09 20.78
N GLU A 134 -5.28 -2.93 21.78
CA GLU A 134 -4.94 -3.08 23.20
C GLU A 134 -4.33 -4.45 23.51
N ALA A 135 -4.82 -5.53 22.89
CA ALA A 135 -4.35 -6.88 23.11
C ALA A 135 -2.87 -7.09 22.73
N LYS A 136 -2.38 -6.39 21.70
CA LYS A 136 -0.98 -6.49 21.24
C LYS A 136 -0.12 -5.36 21.75
N PHE A 137 -0.68 -4.16 21.78
CA PHE A 137 -0.01 -2.93 22.19
C PHE A 137 -0.82 -2.21 23.27
N PRO A 138 -0.68 -2.59 24.56
CA PRO A 138 -1.38 -1.93 25.65
C PRO A 138 -1.14 -0.43 25.68
N THR A 139 -2.18 0.34 25.94
CA THR A 139 -2.17 1.82 25.95
C THR A 139 -1.02 2.37 26.78
N GLU A 140 -0.81 1.84 27.99
CA GLU A 140 0.26 2.28 28.90
C GLU A 140 1.66 2.11 28.26
N LYS A 141 1.89 0.97 27.60
CA LYS A 141 3.18 0.71 26.92
C LYS A 141 3.40 1.65 25.74
N LEU A 142 2.37 1.94 24.96
CA LEU A 142 2.46 2.90 23.85
C LEU A 142 2.71 4.31 24.34
N GLN A 143 2.01 4.75 25.39
CA GLN A 143 2.20 6.07 26.00
C GLN A 143 3.61 6.21 26.58
N LEU A 144 4.13 5.18 27.27
CA LEU A 144 5.49 5.18 27.76
C LEU A 144 6.51 5.25 26.62
N ALA A 145 6.32 4.47 25.56
CA ALA A 145 7.19 4.50 24.37
C ALA A 145 7.19 5.88 23.69
N ARG A 146 6.01 6.53 23.58
CA ARG A 146 5.88 7.89 23.06
C ARG A 146 6.63 8.89 23.93
N LYS A 147 6.44 8.83 25.26
CA LYS A 147 7.15 9.69 26.21
C LYS A 147 8.67 9.54 26.09
N ASN A 148 9.16 8.31 26.06
CA ASN A 148 10.60 8.03 25.93
C ASN A 148 11.17 8.50 24.58
N ALA A 149 10.39 8.39 23.49
CA ALA A 149 10.78 8.89 22.18
C ALA A 149 10.89 10.42 22.16
N ILE A 150 9.99 11.13 22.84
CA ILE A 150 10.05 12.60 23.00
C ILE A 150 11.31 12.98 23.77
N ILE A 151 11.55 12.38 24.93
CA ILE A 151 12.69 12.68 25.80
C ILE A 151 14.02 12.42 25.08
N SER A 152 14.12 11.34 24.31
CA SER A 152 15.35 10.97 23.62
C SER A 152 15.58 11.72 22.31
N GLY A 153 14.72 12.66 21.93
CA GLY A 153 14.76 13.35 20.64
C GLY A 153 14.49 12.46 19.43
N ARG A 154 14.18 11.18 19.66
CA ARG A 154 13.87 10.18 18.62
C ARG A 154 12.38 10.10 18.31
N TYR A 155 11.61 11.10 18.72
CA TYR A 155 10.16 11.15 18.55
C TYR A 155 9.74 10.96 17.07
N LYS A 156 10.50 11.54 16.15
CA LYS A 156 10.19 11.43 14.72
C LYS A 156 10.33 10.02 14.15
N LEU A 157 11.20 9.19 14.68
CA LEU A 157 11.44 7.82 14.23
C LEU A 157 10.53 6.80 14.94
N ARG A 158 10.47 6.83 16.27
CA ARG A 158 9.74 5.82 17.06
C ARG A 158 8.23 6.04 17.14
N ALA A 159 7.77 7.28 17.05
CA ALA A 159 6.33 7.54 17.02
C ALA A 159 5.72 7.02 15.71
N ARG A 160 6.48 7.05 14.62
CA ARG A 160 6.05 6.53 13.31
C ARG A 160 5.97 5.02 13.24
N GLU A 161 6.96 4.29 13.80
CA GLU A 161 6.93 2.84 13.88
C GLU A 161 5.74 2.29 14.68
N LYS A 162 5.12 3.12 15.53
CA LYS A 162 4.01 2.73 16.38
C LYS A 162 2.71 3.49 16.11
N GLU A 163 2.76 4.53 15.32
CA GLU A 163 1.59 5.21 14.76
C GLU A 163 1.35 4.64 13.37
N CYS A 164 0.95 3.36 13.27
CA CYS A 164 0.55 2.77 12.00
C CYS A 164 -0.44 3.71 11.32
N LYS A 165 -0.05 4.28 10.20
CA LYS A 165 -0.92 5.08 9.34
C LYS A 165 -1.11 4.30 8.06
N ILE A 166 -2.34 3.93 7.77
CA ILE A 166 -2.75 3.37 6.49
C ILE A 166 -3.37 4.53 5.72
N VAL A 167 -2.88 4.75 4.54
CA VAL A 167 -3.39 5.79 3.62
C VAL A 167 -4.13 5.10 2.50
#